data_3b6ae46e6b40c25ce0b39f90532e6364
#
_entry.id   3b6ae46e6b40c25ce0b39f90532e6364
#
_cell.length_a   1.000
_cell.length_b   1.000
_cell.length_c   1.000
_cell.angle_alpha   90.00
_cell.angle_beta   90.00
_cell.angle_gamma   90.00
#
_symmetry.space_group_name_H-M   'P 1'
#
loop_
_entity.id
_entity.type
_entity.pdbx_description
1 polymer ?
#
loop_
_entity_poly.entity_id
_entity_poly.type
_entity_poly.pdbx_seq_one_letter_code
_entity_poly.pdbx_strand_id
1 'polypeptide(L)'
;RGTINGVKPSGGKASKYEGGVCQPFIVNCPGLVPANKNTYALTDFSDLLPTFAELGQARLPKDITLDGKSFAPLLLGKSNDSDRDWIMSLGHGGGRLDNDGVRGTHDFADRVLRDKRYKVWLHHNPTINALYDLYEDPLEQNNLINSRRTEHLTALNRFRSIIEKQPKSDGRPLYRPRQANPWDKTLQSQKVETKKIKIKRERRKKRKTSLK
;
A
#
# COMPACT_ATOMS: atom_id res chain seq x y z
N ARG A 1 -11.54 -7.49 -16.12
CA ARG A 1 -10.24 -6.97 -15.65
C ARG A 1 -9.44 -6.52 -16.86
N GLY A 2 -8.86 -5.30 -16.78
CA GLY A 2 -8.04 -4.76 -17.84
C GLY A 2 -6.73 -5.54 -18.07
N THR A 3 -6.09 -5.27 -19.17
CA THR A 3 -4.77 -5.80 -19.52
C THR A 3 -3.80 -4.63 -19.68
N ILE A 4 -2.51 -4.89 -19.46
CA ILE A 4 -1.41 -3.98 -19.76
C ILE A 4 -0.66 -4.62 -20.92
N ASN A 5 -0.63 -3.96 -22.08
CA ASN A 5 -0.02 -4.51 -23.31
C ASN A 5 -0.53 -5.92 -23.67
N GLY A 6 -1.84 -6.15 -23.50
CA GLY A 6 -2.45 -7.46 -23.77
C GLY A 6 -2.26 -8.51 -22.67
N VAL A 7 -1.44 -8.23 -21.66
CA VAL A 7 -1.16 -9.16 -20.56
C VAL A 7 -1.94 -8.77 -19.32
N LYS A 8 -2.57 -9.76 -18.68
CA LYS A 8 -3.30 -9.54 -17.43
C LYS A 8 -2.30 -9.40 -16.27
N PRO A 9 -2.28 -8.27 -15.55
CA PRO A 9 -1.36 -8.09 -14.43
C PRO A 9 -1.67 -9.06 -13.30
N SER A 10 -0.63 -9.47 -12.59
CA SER A 10 -0.76 -10.25 -11.36
C SER A 10 -1.46 -9.46 -10.28
N GLY A 11 -2.29 -10.12 -9.50
CA GLY A 11 -3.01 -9.52 -8.38
C GLY A 11 -4.21 -8.66 -8.81
N GLY A 12 -4.54 -7.70 -8.00
CA GLY A 12 -5.65 -6.76 -8.10
C GLY A 12 -5.87 -6.07 -6.76
N LYS A 13 -6.97 -5.34 -6.59
CA LYS A 13 -7.30 -4.64 -5.33
C LYS A 13 -7.00 -5.50 -4.10
N ALA A 14 -6.34 -4.92 -3.14
CA ALA A 14 -5.93 -5.55 -1.87
C ALA A 14 -4.87 -6.67 -2.02
N SER A 15 -4.13 -6.70 -3.11
CA SER A 15 -2.99 -7.60 -3.27
C SER A 15 -1.65 -6.86 -3.15
N LYS A 16 -0.58 -7.60 -2.85
CA LYS A 16 0.79 -7.07 -2.78
C LYS A 16 1.48 -6.97 -4.15
N TYR A 17 0.90 -7.55 -5.20
CA TYR A 17 1.39 -7.44 -6.57
C TYR A 17 1.24 -6.02 -7.11
N GLU A 18 2.03 -5.67 -8.14
CA GLU A 18 1.93 -4.37 -8.81
C GLU A 18 0.49 -4.05 -9.25
N GLY A 19 -0.28 -5.03 -9.71
CA GLY A 19 -1.70 -4.84 -10.02
C GLY A 19 -2.60 -4.45 -8.85
N GLY A 20 -2.07 -4.47 -7.62
CA GLY A 20 -2.78 -4.06 -6.40
C GLY A 20 -2.21 -2.81 -5.74
N VAL A 21 -0.93 -2.54 -5.92
CA VAL A 21 -0.24 -1.42 -5.23
C VAL A 21 0.19 -0.30 -6.18
N CYS A 22 0.38 -0.58 -7.47
CA CYS A 22 0.69 0.44 -8.47
C CYS A 22 -0.60 0.98 -9.10
N GLN A 23 -0.86 2.28 -8.90
CA GLN A 23 -2.05 2.95 -9.43
C GLN A 23 -1.65 4.01 -10.46
N PRO A 24 -2.42 4.19 -11.54
CA PRO A 24 -2.23 5.31 -12.45
C PRO A 24 -2.35 6.65 -11.70
N PHE A 25 -1.40 7.53 -11.91
CA PHE A 25 -1.42 8.88 -11.38
C PHE A 25 -1.25 9.88 -12.53
N ILE A 26 -2.25 10.72 -12.74
CA ILE A 26 -2.30 11.68 -13.83
C ILE A 26 -2.54 13.06 -13.26
N VAL A 27 -1.70 14.02 -13.66
CA VAL A 27 -1.85 15.42 -13.28
C VAL A 27 -2.10 16.25 -14.53
N ASN A 28 -3.12 17.09 -14.48
CA ASN A 28 -3.44 18.05 -15.53
C ASN A 28 -3.67 19.42 -14.93
N CYS A 29 -2.76 20.35 -15.21
CA CYS A 29 -2.88 21.74 -14.81
C CYS A 29 -2.22 22.64 -15.88
N PRO A 30 -2.98 23.05 -16.92
CA PRO A 30 -2.44 23.87 -18.00
C PRO A 30 -1.82 25.17 -17.47
N GLY A 31 -0.64 25.51 -17.99
CA GLY A 31 0.10 26.70 -17.56
C GLY A 31 1.02 26.50 -16.34
N LEU A 32 0.84 25.43 -15.55
CA LEU A 32 1.69 25.12 -14.40
C LEU A 32 2.46 23.80 -14.57
N VAL A 33 1.79 22.77 -15.01
CA VAL A 33 2.37 21.43 -15.20
C VAL A 33 2.74 21.25 -16.67
N PRO A 34 3.98 20.86 -16.99
CA PRO A 34 4.40 20.61 -18.36
C PRO A 34 3.53 19.51 -19.02
N ALA A 35 3.06 19.78 -20.23
CA ALA A 35 2.26 18.80 -20.98
C ALA A 35 3.12 17.64 -21.53
N ASN A 36 2.49 16.48 -21.76
CA ASN A 36 3.09 15.33 -22.43
C ASN A 36 4.37 14.80 -21.75
N LYS A 37 4.42 14.88 -20.41
CA LYS A 37 5.53 14.31 -19.63
C LYS A 37 5.11 13.04 -18.94
N ASN A 38 5.98 12.04 -18.98
CA ASN A 38 5.89 10.81 -18.19
C ASN A 38 7.11 10.71 -17.29
N THR A 39 6.94 10.13 -16.12
CA THR A 39 8.03 9.88 -15.18
C THR A 39 7.88 8.52 -14.52
N TYR A 40 9.00 7.91 -14.17
CA TYR A 40 9.12 6.69 -13.36
C TYR A 40 9.58 7.02 -11.92
N ALA A 41 9.48 8.28 -11.53
CA ALA A 41 9.79 8.69 -10.16
C ALA A 41 8.87 7.96 -9.17
N LEU A 42 9.43 7.51 -8.07
CA LEU A 42 8.66 6.89 -7.00
C LEU A 42 7.82 7.94 -6.29
N THR A 43 6.53 7.71 -6.20
CA THR A 43 5.60 8.54 -5.44
C THR A 43 4.66 7.66 -4.62
N ASP A 44 4.21 8.17 -3.51
CA ASP A 44 3.32 7.50 -2.57
C ASP A 44 2.12 8.38 -2.21
N PHE A 45 1.01 7.80 -1.79
CA PHE A 45 -0.16 8.58 -1.36
C PHE A 45 0.13 9.50 -0.17
N SER A 46 1.07 9.13 0.70
CA SER A 46 1.51 9.98 1.81
C SER A 46 2.16 11.28 1.33
N ASP A 47 2.67 11.31 0.10
CA ASP A 47 3.33 12.48 -0.51
C ASP A 47 2.34 13.56 -0.95
N LEU A 48 1.05 13.24 -1.09
CA LEU A 48 0.05 14.19 -1.58
C LEU A 48 -0.13 15.38 -0.62
N LEU A 49 -0.18 15.11 0.69
CA LEU A 49 -0.35 16.19 1.67
C LEU A 49 0.79 17.23 1.61
N PRO A 50 2.07 16.85 1.73
CA PRO A 50 3.15 17.83 1.61
C PRO A 50 3.25 18.47 0.21
N THR A 51 2.90 17.74 -0.85
CA THR A 51 2.87 18.29 -2.20
C THR A 51 1.81 19.37 -2.36
N PHE A 52 0.59 19.13 -1.89
CA PHE A 52 -0.47 20.14 -1.94
C PHE A 52 -0.20 21.33 -1.03
N ALA A 53 0.41 21.10 0.14
CA ALA A 53 0.82 22.18 1.02
C ALA A 53 1.88 23.07 0.35
N GLU A 54 2.88 22.49 -0.31
CA GLU A 54 3.90 23.26 -1.03
C GLU A 54 3.30 24.03 -2.21
N LEU A 55 2.48 23.39 -3.04
CA LEU A 55 1.81 24.05 -4.17
C LEU A 55 0.88 25.17 -3.72
N GLY A 56 0.17 25.00 -2.60
CA GLY A 56 -0.73 25.98 -1.99
C GLY A 56 -0.05 26.97 -1.05
N GLN A 57 1.28 26.91 -0.90
CA GLN A 57 2.05 27.73 0.05
C GLN A 57 1.51 27.64 1.49
N ALA A 58 0.94 26.48 1.85
CA ALA A 58 0.42 26.23 3.17
C ALA A 58 1.50 25.70 4.11
N ARG A 59 1.33 25.97 5.41
CA ARG A 59 2.23 25.43 6.43
C ARG A 59 1.79 24.04 6.85
N LEU A 60 2.73 23.09 6.84
CA LEU A 60 2.51 21.77 7.40
C LEU A 60 2.49 21.81 8.93
N PRO A 61 1.71 20.93 9.58
CA PRO A 61 1.76 20.76 11.02
C PRO A 61 3.18 20.41 11.48
N LYS A 62 3.63 21.01 12.60
CA LYS A 62 4.97 20.78 13.17
C LYS A 62 4.97 19.72 14.28
N ASP A 63 3.82 19.41 14.80
CA ASP A 63 3.57 18.52 15.96
C ASP A 63 3.29 17.07 15.56
N ILE A 64 3.34 16.77 14.26
CA ILE A 64 3.16 15.43 13.72
C ILE A 64 4.32 15.03 12.82
N THR A 65 4.66 13.74 12.81
CA THR A 65 5.60 13.17 11.84
C THR A 65 4.86 12.88 10.54
N LEU A 66 5.37 13.40 9.44
CA LEU A 66 4.87 13.12 8.09
C LEU A 66 5.81 12.14 7.39
N ASP A 67 5.26 11.03 6.94
CA ASP A 67 6.01 10.05 6.13
C ASP A 67 6.17 10.50 4.67
N GLY A 68 5.31 11.43 4.24
CA GLY A 68 5.26 11.94 2.88
C GLY A 68 6.38 12.94 2.58
N LYS A 69 6.83 12.93 1.34
CA LYS A 69 7.77 13.90 0.76
C LYS A 69 7.11 14.61 -0.40
N SER A 70 7.24 15.94 -0.46
CA SER A 70 6.67 16.68 -1.58
C SER A 70 7.36 16.31 -2.89
N PHE A 71 6.57 16.08 -3.92
CA PHE A 71 7.03 15.98 -5.31
C PHE A 71 6.54 17.17 -6.17
N ALA A 72 6.19 18.29 -5.55
CA ALA A 72 5.82 19.52 -6.26
C ALA A 72 6.87 19.97 -7.30
N PRO A 73 8.19 19.94 -7.02
CA PRO A 73 9.21 20.26 -8.02
C PRO A 73 9.14 19.38 -9.27
N LEU A 74 8.83 18.08 -9.11
CA LEU A 74 8.63 17.14 -10.22
C LEU A 74 7.40 17.55 -11.05
N LEU A 75 6.27 17.85 -10.41
CA LEU A 75 5.04 18.28 -11.09
C LEU A 75 5.25 19.57 -11.88
N LEU A 76 6.01 20.51 -11.33
CA LEU A 76 6.29 21.80 -11.95
C LEU A 76 7.42 21.74 -13.01
N GLY A 77 7.96 20.55 -13.30
CA GLY A 77 9.06 20.38 -14.24
C GLY A 77 10.41 20.97 -13.78
N LYS A 78 10.55 21.25 -12.48
CA LYS A 78 11.79 21.77 -11.86
C LYS A 78 12.74 20.63 -11.44
N SER A 79 12.26 19.41 -11.38
CA SER A 79 13.03 18.19 -11.15
C SER A 79 12.59 17.10 -12.12
N ASN A 80 13.48 16.15 -12.40
CA ASN A 80 13.18 14.98 -13.21
C ASN A 80 12.87 13.74 -12.35
N ASP A 81 13.02 13.84 -11.03
CA ASP A 81 12.82 12.73 -10.10
C ASP A 81 12.23 13.22 -8.78
N SER A 82 11.73 12.30 -7.98
CA SER A 82 11.30 12.53 -6.60
C SER A 82 12.46 12.26 -5.62
N ASP A 83 12.32 12.75 -4.39
CA ASP A 83 13.30 12.50 -3.31
C ASP A 83 13.12 11.13 -2.64
N ARG A 84 12.51 10.18 -3.35
CA ARG A 84 12.28 8.84 -2.83
C ARG A 84 13.18 7.80 -3.48
N ASP A 85 13.94 7.12 -2.64
CA ASP A 85 14.73 5.94 -3.05
C ASP A 85 13.94 4.64 -2.96
N TRP A 86 12.88 4.63 -2.16
CA TRP A 86 11.99 3.49 -1.95
C TRP A 86 10.63 3.92 -1.44
N ILE A 87 9.64 3.08 -1.64
CA ILE A 87 8.27 3.22 -1.11
C ILE A 87 7.83 1.92 -0.44
N MET A 88 6.85 2.03 0.44
CA MET A 88 6.25 0.91 1.16
C MET A 88 4.74 0.91 1.01
N SER A 89 4.16 -0.27 0.79
CA SER A 89 2.71 -0.46 0.86
C SER A 89 2.40 -1.54 1.89
N LEU A 90 1.52 -1.22 2.83
CA LEU A 90 1.03 -2.19 3.80
C LEU A 90 0.05 -3.14 3.13
N GLY A 91 0.14 -4.41 3.48
CA GLY A 91 -0.80 -5.43 3.04
C GLY A 91 -2.19 -5.23 3.65
N HIS A 92 -3.16 -5.86 3.04
CA HIS A 92 -4.54 -5.84 3.52
C HIS A 92 -4.69 -6.77 4.72
N GLY A 93 -4.74 -6.20 5.90
CA GLY A 93 -5.14 -6.88 7.14
C GLY A 93 -6.50 -6.39 7.59
N GLY A 94 -7.37 -7.31 8.02
CA GLY A 94 -8.63 -6.92 8.66
C GLY A 94 -8.36 -6.13 9.94
N GLY A 95 -8.86 -4.90 10.04
CA GLY A 95 -8.89 -4.17 11.29
C GLY A 95 -10.01 -4.69 12.19
N ARG A 96 -9.76 -4.77 13.48
CA ARG A 96 -10.78 -4.96 14.52
C ARG A 96 -10.94 -3.66 15.27
N LEU A 97 -12.18 -3.21 15.40
CA LEU A 97 -12.51 -2.10 16.27
C LEU A 97 -12.80 -2.66 17.66
N ASP A 98 -12.06 -2.21 18.65
CA ASP A 98 -12.33 -2.47 20.08
C ASP A 98 -12.49 -1.14 20.85
N ASN A 99 -12.59 -1.21 22.17
CA ASN A 99 -12.77 -0.01 23.00
C ASN A 99 -11.55 0.92 22.97
N ASP A 100 -10.39 0.41 22.62
CA ASP A 100 -9.12 1.15 22.57
C ASP A 100 -8.80 1.68 21.17
N GLY A 101 -9.66 1.39 20.16
CA GLY A 101 -9.51 1.84 18.78
C GLY A 101 -9.42 0.70 17.78
N VAL A 102 -8.78 0.97 16.64
CA VAL A 102 -8.58 -0.05 15.59
C VAL A 102 -7.29 -0.83 15.85
N ARG A 103 -7.41 -2.15 15.89
CA ARG A 103 -6.27 -3.07 15.93
C ARG A 103 -6.16 -3.84 14.63
N GLY A 104 -4.95 -3.97 14.11
CA GLY A 104 -4.64 -4.95 13.08
C GLY A 104 -4.73 -6.37 13.63
N THR A 105 -4.83 -7.35 12.74
CA THR A 105 -4.81 -8.78 13.12
C THR A 105 -3.43 -9.22 13.61
N HIS A 106 -2.39 -8.48 13.21
CA HIS A 106 -0.99 -8.73 13.55
C HIS A 106 -0.34 -7.43 14.00
N ASP A 107 0.61 -7.51 14.91
CA ASP A 107 1.38 -6.35 15.37
C ASP A 107 2.35 -5.82 14.30
N PHE A 108 2.63 -6.63 13.29
CA PHE A 108 3.37 -6.27 12.09
C PHE A 108 2.56 -6.73 10.87
N ALA A 109 1.95 -5.80 10.16
CA ALA A 109 1.20 -6.11 8.95
C ALA A 109 2.14 -6.57 7.84
N ASP A 110 1.68 -7.53 7.00
CA ASP A 110 2.41 -7.81 5.77
C ASP A 110 2.56 -6.54 4.95
N ARG A 111 3.68 -6.46 4.25
CA ARG A 111 4.01 -5.29 3.43
C ARG A 111 4.92 -5.64 2.28
N VAL A 112 5.00 -4.70 1.37
CA VAL A 112 5.99 -4.70 0.30
C VAL A 112 6.78 -3.41 0.39
N LEU A 113 8.08 -3.53 0.09
CA LEU A 113 8.94 -2.38 -0.17
C LEU A 113 9.44 -2.50 -1.60
N ARG A 114 9.49 -1.38 -2.31
CA ARG A 114 10.09 -1.36 -3.64
C ARG A 114 10.95 -0.12 -3.83
N ASP A 115 11.99 -0.26 -4.64
CA ASP A 115 12.65 0.83 -5.32
C ASP A 115 12.21 0.90 -6.79
N LYS A 116 12.97 1.57 -7.65
CA LYS A 116 12.63 1.68 -9.07
C LYS A 116 12.71 0.35 -9.83
N ARG A 117 13.51 -0.61 -9.35
CA ARG A 117 13.73 -1.89 -10.02
C ARG A 117 13.28 -3.09 -9.21
N TYR A 118 13.63 -3.14 -7.92
CA TYR A 118 13.41 -4.31 -7.10
C TYR A 118 12.26 -4.12 -6.13
N LYS A 119 11.60 -5.22 -5.81
CA LYS A 119 10.52 -5.27 -4.83
C LYS A 119 10.69 -6.47 -3.91
N VAL A 120 10.52 -6.24 -2.62
CA VAL A 120 10.56 -7.29 -1.60
C VAL A 120 9.22 -7.41 -0.90
N TRP A 121 8.89 -8.64 -0.51
CA TRP A 121 7.72 -8.94 0.29
C TRP A 121 8.12 -9.37 1.68
N LEU A 122 7.37 -8.89 2.68
CA LEU A 122 7.45 -9.31 4.06
C LEU A 122 6.07 -9.81 4.50
N HIS A 123 6.07 -10.86 5.31
CA HIS A 123 4.88 -11.32 6.00
C HIS A 123 4.73 -10.60 7.36
N HIS A 124 4.05 -11.21 8.30
CA HIS A 124 3.76 -10.63 9.62
C HIS A 124 4.99 -10.54 10.54
N ASN A 125 6.17 -10.42 9.96
CA ASN A 125 7.45 -10.20 10.64
C ASN A 125 8.40 -9.45 9.70
N PRO A 126 9.50 -8.88 10.21
CA PRO A 126 10.47 -8.12 9.40
C PRO A 126 11.37 -8.99 8.51
N THR A 127 10.99 -10.23 8.20
CA THR A 127 11.77 -11.12 7.34
C THR A 127 11.32 -11.02 5.89
N ILE A 128 12.27 -10.78 4.98
CA ILE A 128 12.00 -10.79 3.54
C ILE A 128 11.79 -12.25 3.11
N ASN A 129 10.68 -12.51 2.43
CA ASN A 129 10.31 -13.84 1.93
C ASN A 129 10.20 -13.92 0.40
N ALA A 130 10.24 -12.78 -0.28
CA ALA A 130 10.33 -12.74 -1.74
C ALA A 130 11.11 -11.51 -2.20
N LEU A 131 11.78 -11.66 -3.34
CA LEU A 131 12.44 -10.60 -4.11
C LEU A 131 12.01 -10.74 -5.56
N TYR A 132 11.62 -9.64 -6.17
CA TYR A 132 11.28 -9.56 -7.60
C TYR A 132 12.07 -8.44 -8.26
N ASP A 133 12.48 -8.66 -9.51
CA ASP A 133 13.03 -7.65 -10.40
C ASP A 133 11.91 -7.16 -11.31
N LEU A 134 11.33 -6.01 -11.00
CA LEU A 134 10.17 -5.47 -11.74
C LEU A 134 10.51 -5.01 -13.17
N TYR A 135 11.80 -4.86 -13.48
CA TYR A 135 12.25 -4.55 -14.82
C TYR A 135 12.22 -5.79 -15.74
N GLU A 136 12.76 -6.91 -15.24
CA GLU A 136 12.80 -8.18 -15.99
C GLU A 136 11.49 -8.99 -15.84
N ASP A 137 10.82 -8.86 -14.70
CA ASP A 137 9.61 -9.61 -14.34
C ASP A 137 8.53 -8.68 -13.76
N PRO A 138 7.91 -7.83 -14.58
CA PRO A 138 6.86 -6.91 -14.14
C PRO A 138 5.59 -7.60 -13.64
N LEU A 139 5.45 -8.91 -13.87
CA LEU A 139 4.33 -9.72 -13.40
C LEU A 139 4.61 -10.45 -12.08
N GLU A 140 5.82 -10.31 -11.54
CA GLU A 140 6.21 -10.91 -10.27
C GLU A 140 6.00 -12.45 -10.23
N GLN A 141 6.42 -13.15 -11.29
CA GLN A 141 6.27 -14.60 -11.44
C GLN A 141 7.47 -15.36 -10.90
N ASN A 142 8.67 -14.73 -10.86
CA ASN A 142 9.93 -15.36 -10.52
C ASN A 142 10.47 -14.81 -9.20
N ASN A 143 10.29 -15.56 -8.11
CA ASN A 143 10.84 -15.17 -6.82
C ASN A 143 12.36 -15.42 -6.75
N LEU A 144 13.13 -14.35 -6.66
CA LEU A 144 14.59 -14.34 -6.66
C LEU A 144 15.22 -14.43 -5.26
N ILE A 145 14.46 -14.73 -4.21
CA ILE A 145 14.93 -14.75 -2.81
C ILE A 145 16.14 -15.67 -2.61
N ASN A 146 16.22 -16.77 -3.34
CA ASN A 146 17.31 -17.75 -3.28
C ASN A 146 18.40 -17.51 -4.34
N SER A 147 18.33 -16.42 -5.09
CA SER A 147 19.32 -16.11 -6.11
C SER A 147 20.67 -15.77 -5.48
N ARG A 148 21.75 -16.25 -6.10
CA ARG A 148 23.14 -15.97 -5.69
C ARG A 148 23.81 -14.89 -6.55
N ARG A 149 23.10 -14.27 -7.46
CA ARG A 149 23.63 -13.19 -8.31
C ARG A 149 23.94 -11.97 -7.44
N THR A 150 25.11 -11.37 -7.64
CA THR A 150 25.59 -10.24 -6.84
C THR A 150 24.60 -9.08 -6.79
N GLU A 151 23.98 -8.74 -7.91
CA GLU A 151 22.99 -7.67 -7.99
C GLU A 151 21.76 -7.91 -7.11
N HIS A 152 21.24 -9.17 -7.06
CA HIS A 152 20.12 -9.56 -6.22
C HIS A 152 20.49 -9.55 -4.73
N LEU A 153 21.69 -10.02 -4.39
CA LEU A 153 22.21 -9.96 -3.02
C LEU A 153 22.38 -8.52 -2.55
N THR A 154 22.87 -7.64 -3.42
CA THR A 154 22.98 -6.20 -3.15
C THR A 154 21.62 -5.57 -2.88
N ALA A 155 20.62 -5.87 -3.72
CA ALA A 155 19.26 -5.40 -3.53
C ALA A 155 18.66 -5.91 -2.19
N LEU A 156 18.83 -7.20 -1.89
CA LEU A 156 18.38 -7.78 -0.61
C LEU A 156 19.03 -7.10 0.60
N ASN A 157 20.34 -6.87 0.57
CA ASN A 157 21.05 -6.22 1.67
C ASN A 157 20.57 -4.77 1.86
N ARG A 158 20.36 -4.03 0.76
CA ARG A 158 19.78 -2.69 0.81
C ARG A 158 18.42 -2.70 1.50
N PHE A 159 17.51 -3.59 1.11
CA PHE A 159 16.18 -3.66 1.73
C PHE A 159 16.24 -4.13 3.19
N ARG A 160 17.14 -5.05 3.56
CA ARG A 160 17.39 -5.42 4.96
C ARG A 160 17.76 -4.21 5.80
N SER A 161 18.69 -3.38 5.32
CA SER A 161 19.09 -2.14 6.02
C SER A 161 17.96 -1.12 6.16
N ILE A 162 17.03 -1.08 5.19
CA ILE A 162 15.83 -0.24 5.30
C ILE A 162 14.91 -0.80 6.39
N ILE A 163 14.67 -2.11 6.38
CA ILE A 163 13.75 -2.80 7.31
C ILE A 163 14.27 -2.72 8.75
N GLU A 164 15.57 -2.86 8.97
CA GLU A 164 16.20 -2.76 10.29
C GLU A 164 15.95 -1.40 10.97
N LYS A 165 15.78 -0.34 10.16
CA LYS A 165 15.47 1.02 10.64
C LYS A 165 13.98 1.23 10.89
N GLN A 166 13.10 0.31 10.48
CA GLN A 166 11.67 0.42 10.69
C GLN A 166 11.26 -0.05 12.08
N PRO A 167 10.13 0.45 12.62
CA PRO A 167 9.56 -0.08 13.85
C PRO A 167 9.29 -1.58 13.74
N LYS A 168 9.54 -2.32 14.82
CA LYS A 168 9.29 -3.77 14.88
C LYS A 168 7.80 -4.12 15.00
N SER A 169 6.98 -3.14 15.32
CA SER A 169 5.52 -3.25 15.37
C SER A 169 4.89 -2.02 14.76
N ASP A 170 3.74 -2.18 14.16
CA ASP A 170 3.00 -1.08 13.57
C ASP A 170 2.36 -0.22 14.67
N GLY A 171 2.39 1.09 14.46
CA GLY A 171 1.73 2.04 15.32
C GLY A 171 0.20 1.81 15.31
N ARG A 172 -0.42 2.08 16.44
CA ARG A 172 -1.88 2.06 16.55
C ARG A 172 -2.43 3.44 16.27
N PRO A 173 -3.44 3.58 15.41
CA PRO A 173 -4.09 4.86 15.22
C PRO A 173 -4.70 5.32 16.55
N LEU A 174 -4.40 6.54 16.95
CA LEU A 174 -5.02 7.17 18.12
C LEU A 174 -6.38 7.71 17.70
N TYR A 175 -7.45 7.03 18.07
CA TYR A 175 -8.81 7.54 17.90
C TYR A 175 -9.25 8.27 19.16
N ARG A 176 -9.62 9.53 19.00
CA ARG A 176 -10.44 10.18 20.02
C ARG A 176 -11.84 9.62 19.89
N PRO A 177 -12.44 9.11 20.99
CA PRO A 177 -13.84 8.71 20.96
C PRO A 177 -14.68 9.90 20.46
N ARG A 178 -15.40 9.72 19.37
CA ARG A 178 -16.38 10.70 18.90
C ARG A 178 -17.76 10.28 19.34
N GLN A 179 -18.64 11.25 19.49
CA GLN A 179 -20.04 10.93 19.70
C GLN A 179 -20.55 10.07 18.53
N ALA A 180 -21.27 8.99 18.84
CA ALA A 180 -21.84 8.12 17.84
C ALA A 180 -22.82 8.90 16.94
N ASN A 181 -22.68 8.74 15.63
CA ASN A 181 -23.68 9.26 14.69
C ASN A 181 -24.90 8.31 14.64
N PRO A 182 -26.07 8.82 14.24
CA PRO A 182 -27.29 7.99 14.14
C PRO A 182 -27.15 6.76 13.24
N TRP A 183 -26.22 6.79 12.29
CA TRP A 183 -25.95 5.68 11.35
C TRP A 183 -24.82 4.75 11.82
N ASP A 184 -24.15 5.03 12.95
CA ASP A 184 -23.11 4.15 13.47
C ASP A 184 -23.77 2.88 14.04
N LYS A 185 -23.35 1.76 13.54
CA LYS A 185 -23.84 0.46 14.03
C LYS A 185 -23.20 0.15 15.39
N THR A 186 -24.00 -0.18 16.37
CA THR A 186 -23.49 -0.66 17.66
C THR A 186 -22.78 -2.01 17.48
N LEU A 187 -21.80 -2.34 18.37
CA LEU A 187 -21.11 -3.63 18.32
C LEU A 187 -22.07 -4.83 18.41
N GLN A 188 -23.21 -4.67 19.08
CA GLN A 188 -24.24 -5.69 19.14
C GLN A 188 -24.95 -5.87 17.77
N SER A 189 -25.29 -4.78 17.09
CA SER A 189 -25.91 -4.85 15.75
C SER A 189 -24.95 -5.42 14.72
N GLN A 190 -23.64 -5.13 14.81
CA GLN A 190 -22.62 -5.73 13.95
C GLN A 190 -22.50 -7.24 14.17
N LYS A 191 -22.50 -7.71 15.41
CA LYS A 191 -22.48 -9.16 15.72
C LYS A 191 -23.69 -9.90 15.16
N VAL A 192 -24.89 -9.29 15.28
CA VAL A 192 -26.14 -9.85 14.76
C VAL A 192 -26.11 -9.91 13.22
N GLU A 193 -25.63 -8.85 12.57
CA GLU A 193 -25.55 -8.81 11.10
C GLU A 193 -24.55 -9.82 10.56
N THR A 194 -23.37 -9.95 11.20
CA THR A 194 -22.35 -10.95 10.84
C THR A 194 -22.91 -12.37 10.97
N LYS A 195 -23.67 -12.64 12.05
CA LYS A 195 -24.34 -13.94 12.27
C LYS A 195 -25.38 -14.23 11.18
N LYS A 196 -26.19 -13.23 10.81
CA LYS A 196 -27.17 -13.36 9.71
C LYS A 196 -26.51 -13.62 8.36
N ILE A 197 -25.41 -12.96 8.05
CA ILE A 197 -24.64 -13.15 6.81
C ILE A 197 -24.06 -14.57 6.76
N LYS A 198 -23.50 -15.07 7.88
CA LYS A 198 -22.96 -16.43 7.97
C LYS A 198 -24.05 -17.48 7.72
N ILE A 199 -25.20 -17.36 8.37
CA ILE A 199 -26.36 -18.25 8.17
C ILE A 199 -26.85 -18.20 6.71
N LYS A 200 -26.93 -17.03 6.08
CA LYS A 200 -27.34 -16.89 4.68
C LYS A 200 -26.37 -17.54 3.71
N ARG A 201 -25.05 -17.47 4.00
CA ARG A 201 -24.00 -18.15 3.20
C ARG A 201 -24.08 -19.67 3.33
N GLU A 202 -24.29 -20.19 4.54
CA GLU A 202 -24.45 -21.62 4.79
C GLU A 202 -25.71 -22.20 4.10
N ARG A 203 -26.85 -21.48 4.18
CA ARG A 203 -28.07 -21.85 3.47
C ARG A 203 -27.91 -21.86 1.95
N ARG A 204 -27.15 -20.89 1.39
CA ARG A 204 -26.81 -20.86 -0.04
C ARG A 204 -25.89 -22.04 -0.46
N LYS A 205 -24.93 -22.42 0.40
CA LYS A 205 -24.08 -23.58 0.14
C LYS A 205 -24.91 -24.86 0.13
N LYS A 206 -25.76 -25.09 1.13
CA LYS A 206 -26.63 -26.27 1.22
C LYS A 206 -27.58 -26.39 0.01
N ARG A 207 -28.18 -25.29 -0.46
CA ARG A 207 -29.01 -25.28 -1.67
C ARG A 207 -28.26 -25.65 -2.95
N LYS A 208 -26.97 -25.28 -3.06
CA LYS A 208 -26.14 -25.65 -4.22
C LYS A 208 -25.73 -27.13 -4.20
N THR A 209 -25.66 -27.74 -3.03
CA THR A 209 -25.28 -29.17 -2.88
C THR A 209 -26.48 -30.11 -3.08
N SER A 210 -27.70 -29.61 -2.83
CA SER A 210 -28.95 -30.40 -3.05
C SER A 210 -29.50 -30.32 -4.49
N LEU A 211 -28.86 -29.57 -5.39
CA LEU A 211 -29.18 -29.39 -6.80
C LEU A 211 -28.16 -30.09 -7.74
N LYS A 212 -27.25 -30.85 -7.15
CA LYS A 212 -26.38 -31.84 -7.82
C LYS A 212 -26.80 -33.26 -7.44
#